data_05bfbf240d269e61d3266403c494d1f0
#
_entry.id   05bfbf240d269e61d3266403c494d1f0
#
_cell.length_a   1.000
_cell.length_b   1.000
_cell.length_c   1.000
_cell.angle_alpha   90.00
_cell.angle_beta   90.00
_cell.angle_gamma   90.00
#
_symmetry.space_group_name_H-M   'P 1'
#
loop_
_entity.id
_entity.type
_entity.pdbx_description
1 polymer ?
#
loop_
_entity_poly.entity_id
_entity_poly.type
_entity_poly.pdbx_seq_one_letter_code
_entity_poly.pdbx_strand_id
1 'polypeptide(L)'
;MKRILTFVLALSMALSLAACGGKADDNKGKTEVTMTAQEIMDTLKEKLGDSFGCDVAEAEDNIGGYWGLDMEQVESWASMSNSNSTINPSAAVILKVKDGYAQDAAALLQTGYEQILSYSRMYNMDLQKVLQARLFVNGNYVALLILGAQGDWEASDEVQAKFAAEEAAKVDAVWSGIFGSADNSITIPEDDGSSNNGFFDMGDDELPDGEIMIGG
;
A
#
# COMPACT_ATOMS: atom_id res chain seq x y z
N MET A 1 -53.57 -22.92 -21.58
CA MET A 1 -52.72 -22.67 -22.75
C MET A 1 -52.09 -21.29 -22.62
N LYS A 2 -50.89 -21.20 -22.05
CA LYS A 2 -50.05 -19.99 -22.09
C LYS A 2 -48.59 -20.46 -22.28
N ARG A 3 -48.04 -20.12 -23.44
CA ARG A 3 -46.68 -20.54 -23.88
C ARG A 3 -45.69 -19.61 -23.21
N ILE A 4 -44.75 -20.19 -22.44
CA ILE A 4 -43.60 -19.50 -21.85
C ILE A 4 -42.51 -19.55 -22.91
N LEU A 5 -42.07 -18.37 -23.36
CA LEU A 5 -41.00 -18.18 -24.33
C LEU A 5 -39.69 -18.03 -23.56
N THR A 6 -38.83 -19.06 -23.60
CA THR A 6 -37.50 -19.04 -22.98
C THR A 6 -36.52 -18.45 -23.99
N PHE A 7 -35.96 -17.27 -23.68
CA PHE A 7 -34.83 -16.70 -24.44
C PHE A 7 -33.54 -17.31 -23.92
N VAL A 8 -32.92 -18.16 -24.74
CA VAL A 8 -31.54 -18.63 -24.55
C VAL A 8 -30.64 -17.68 -25.33
N LEU A 9 -29.86 -16.88 -24.66
CA LEU A 9 -28.84 -16.02 -25.25
C LEU A 9 -27.55 -16.84 -25.36
N ALA A 10 -27.28 -17.39 -26.56
CA ALA A 10 -26.02 -18.07 -26.85
C ALA A 10 -24.93 -17.04 -27.17
N LEU A 11 -23.96 -16.88 -26.28
CA LEU A 11 -22.76 -16.10 -26.51
C LEU A 11 -21.75 -16.92 -27.28
N SER A 12 -21.68 -16.73 -28.60
CA SER A 12 -20.74 -17.40 -29.51
C SER A 12 -19.36 -16.75 -29.39
N MET A 13 -18.41 -17.45 -28.75
CA MET A 13 -16.98 -17.14 -28.87
C MET A 13 -16.47 -17.57 -30.23
N ALA A 14 -16.11 -16.63 -31.07
CA ALA A 14 -15.39 -16.88 -32.31
C ALA A 14 -13.89 -16.99 -32.01
N LEU A 15 -13.36 -18.25 -32.00
CA LEU A 15 -11.93 -18.50 -32.09
C LEU A 15 -11.50 -18.33 -33.56
N SER A 16 -10.76 -17.29 -33.83
CA SER A 16 -10.01 -17.17 -35.09
C SER A 16 -8.54 -17.58 -34.86
N LEU A 17 -8.23 -18.85 -35.24
CA LEU A 17 -6.85 -19.28 -35.45
C LEU A 17 -6.38 -18.74 -36.80
N ALA A 18 -5.45 -17.78 -36.78
CA ALA A 18 -4.64 -17.46 -37.93
C ALA A 18 -3.20 -17.91 -37.63
N ALA A 19 -2.83 -19.08 -38.19
CA ALA A 19 -1.45 -19.52 -38.26
C ALA A 19 -0.75 -18.80 -39.41
N CYS A 20 0.28 -17.98 -39.12
CA CYS A 20 1.32 -17.63 -40.08
C CYS A 20 2.64 -17.45 -39.38
N GLY A 21 3.66 -18.20 -39.79
CA GLY A 21 4.97 -18.24 -39.14
C GLY A 21 5.78 -16.95 -39.32
N GLY A 22 6.49 -16.58 -38.26
CA GLY A 22 7.46 -15.49 -38.24
C GLY A 22 7.96 -15.32 -36.83
N LYS A 23 9.26 -15.51 -36.66
CA LYS A 23 10.13 -15.18 -35.52
C LYS A 23 9.48 -14.89 -34.17
N ALA A 24 9.90 -15.67 -33.17
CA ALA A 24 9.54 -15.47 -31.76
C ALA A 24 9.91 -14.04 -31.30
N ASP A 25 8.90 -13.18 -31.21
CA ASP A 25 8.90 -12.00 -30.36
C ASP A 25 8.31 -12.43 -29.04
N ASP A 26 9.11 -12.36 -27.98
CA ASP A 26 8.74 -12.67 -26.58
C ASP A 26 7.77 -11.64 -25.98
N ASN A 27 6.94 -11.00 -26.80
CA ASN A 27 5.92 -10.07 -26.34
C ASN A 27 4.52 -10.66 -26.42
N LYS A 28 4.32 -11.82 -25.76
CA LYS A 28 3.01 -12.47 -25.67
C LYS A 28 2.16 -11.81 -24.60
N GLY A 29 1.33 -10.81 -24.98
CA GLY A 29 0.01 -10.62 -24.37
C GLY A 29 0.00 -9.97 -23.00
N LYS A 30 0.78 -8.92 -22.72
CA LYS A 30 0.40 -7.99 -21.66
C LYS A 30 -0.75 -7.13 -22.19
N THR A 31 -1.97 -7.39 -21.72
CA THR A 31 -3.09 -6.46 -21.90
C THR A 31 -2.64 -5.16 -21.24
N GLU A 32 -2.49 -4.10 -22.03
CA GLU A 32 -2.15 -2.79 -21.51
C GLU A 32 -3.26 -2.34 -20.55
N VAL A 33 -2.91 -2.10 -19.29
CA VAL A 33 -3.84 -1.60 -18.28
C VAL A 33 -4.07 -0.12 -18.58
N THR A 34 -5.33 0.25 -18.83
CA THR A 34 -5.72 1.64 -19.14
C THR A 34 -6.48 2.32 -18.01
N MET A 35 -6.61 1.66 -16.86
CA MET A 35 -7.33 2.17 -15.70
C MET A 35 -6.66 3.44 -15.14
N THR A 36 -7.45 4.33 -14.59
CA THR A 36 -6.96 5.42 -13.74
C THR A 36 -6.58 4.89 -12.36
N ALA A 37 -5.80 5.64 -11.60
CA ALA A 37 -5.47 5.28 -10.22
C ALA A 37 -6.74 5.13 -9.35
N GLN A 38 -7.76 5.96 -9.57
CA GLN A 38 -9.03 5.88 -8.85
C GLN A 38 -9.80 4.59 -9.18
N GLU A 39 -9.86 4.16 -10.44
CA GLU A 39 -10.53 2.90 -10.82
C GLU A 39 -9.85 1.68 -10.21
N ILE A 40 -8.52 1.72 -10.06
CA ILE A 40 -7.76 0.67 -9.35
C ILE A 40 -8.09 0.71 -7.85
N MET A 41 -8.13 1.88 -7.24
CA MET A 41 -8.50 2.07 -5.84
C MET A 41 -9.91 1.53 -5.56
N ASP A 42 -10.87 1.85 -6.40
CA ASP A 42 -12.26 1.39 -6.29
C ASP A 42 -12.33 -0.14 -6.42
N THR A 43 -11.53 -0.73 -7.32
CA THR A 43 -11.42 -2.17 -7.49
C THR A 43 -10.86 -2.85 -6.25
N LEU A 44 -9.77 -2.31 -5.67
CA LEU A 44 -9.21 -2.80 -4.41
C LEU A 44 -10.24 -2.74 -3.28
N LYS A 45 -10.92 -1.59 -3.13
CA LYS A 45 -11.95 -1.39 -2.11
C LYS A 45 -13.10 -2.39 -2.26
N GLU A 46 -13.61 -2.60 -3.47
CA GLU A 46 -14.68 -3.56 -3.74
C GLU A 46 -14.26 -5.00 -3.42
N LYS A 47 -13.06 -5.41 -3.87
CA LYS A 47 -12.61 -6.79 -3.76
C LYS A 47 -12.12 -7.17 -2.38
N LEU A 48 -11.53 -6.23 -1.64
CA LEU A 48 -11.00 -6.46 -0.30
C LEU A 48 -12.07 -6.28 0.79
N GLY A 49 -13.12 -5.46 0.54
CA GLY A 49 -14.14 -5.21 1.54
C GLY A 49 -13.54 -4.74 2.88
N ASP A 50 -13.82 -5.44 3.96
CA ASP A 50 -13.32 -5.08 5.31
C ASP A 50 -11.78 -5.14 5.41
N SER A 51 -11.12 -5.93 4.55
CA SER A 51 -9.66 -5.99 4.48
C SER A 51 -9.04 -4.75 3.79
N PHE A 52 -9.82 -3.83 3.24
CA PHE A 52 -9.31 -2.58 2.67
C PHE A 52 -8.80 -1.61 3.74
N GLY A 53 -9.50 -1.50 4.86
CA GLY A 53 -9.05 -0.81 6.06
C GLY A 53 -8.95 0.73 5.98
N CYS A 54 -9.07 1.36 4.81
CA CYS A 54 -9.04 2.81 4.63
C CYS A 54 -10.46 3.37 4.48
N ASP A 55 -10.73 4.54 5.08
CA ASP A 55 -12.05 5.18 5.10
C ASP A 55 -12.04 6.68 4.76
N VAL A 56 -10.86 7.30 4.67
CA VAL A 56 -10.68 8.71 4.34
C VAL A 56 -9.86 8.86 3.07
N ALA A 57 -10.39 9.63 2.11
CA ALA A 57 -9.63 10.04 0.93
C ALA A 57 -8.72 11.22 1.27
N GLU A 58 -7.48 11.17 0.80
CA GLU A 58 -6.51 12.25 0.99
C GLU A 58 -6.70 13.36 -0.05
N ALA A 59 -6.34 14.59 0.32
CA ALA A 59 -6.34 15.73 -0.58
C ALA A 59 -5.06 15.77 -1.43
N GLU A 60 -5.12 16.43 -2.59
CA GLU A 60 -3.99 16.55 -3.53
C GLU A 60 -2.75 17.18 -2.87
N ASP A 61 -2.94 18.23 -2.09
CA ASP A 61 -1.83 18.89 -1.38
C ASP A 61 -1.07 17.94 -0.44
N ASN A 62 -1.76 16.95 0.12
CA ASN A 62 -1.15 15.94 0.96
C ASN A 62 -0.31 14.96 0.14
N ILE A 63 -0.75 14.61 -1.08
CA ILE A 63 -0.04 13.65 -1.93
C ILE A 63 1.32 14.19 -2.35
N GLY A 64 1.38 15.39 -2.89
CA GLY A 64 2.64 16.05 -3.26
C GLY A 64 3.54 16.36 -2.07
N GLY A 65 2.96 16.96 -1.01
CA GLY A 65 3.72 17.41 0.15
C GLY A 65 4.23 16.30 1.06
N TYR A 66 3.36 15.37 1.44
CA TYR A 66 3.72 14.29 2.37
C TYR A 66 4.66 13.25 1.74
N TRP A 67 4.38 12.84 0.50
CA TRP A 67 5.17 11.83 -0.19
C TRP A 67 6.35 12.42 -0.98
N GLY A 68 6.44 13.75 -1.11
CA GLY A 68 7.49 14.43 -1.87
C GLY A 68 7.40 14.22 -3.40
N LEU A 69 6.21 13.89 -3.90
CA LEU A 69 5.98 13.57 -5.31
C LEU A 69 5.97 14.84 -6.18
N ASP A 70 6.61 14.77 -7.34
CA ASP A 70 6.44 15.77 -8.40
C ASP A 70 5.10 15.53 -9.11
N MET A 71 4.09 16.28 -8.72
CA MET A 71 2.74 16.15 -9.27
C MET A 71 2.64 16.49 -10.75
N GLU A 72 3.63 17.20 -11.32
CA GLU A 72 3.69 17.40 -12.78
C GLU A 72 4.02 16.10 -13.52
N GLN A 73 4.62 15.11 -12.86
CA GLN A 73 4.93 13.79 -13.43
C GLN A 73 3.80 12.77 -13.18
N VAL A 74 2.75 13.13 -12.44
CA VAL A 74 1.63 12.24 -12.12
C VAL A 74 0.48 12.49 -13.09
N GLU A 75 0.05 11.43 -13.81
CA GLU A 75 -1.10 11.49 -14.73
C GLU A 75 -2.44 11.33 -14.01
N SER A 76 -2.49 10.40 -13.06
CA SER A 76 -3.62 10.21 -12.14
C SER A 76 -3.14 9.62 -10.84
N TRP A 77 -3.86 9.93 -9.77
CA TRP A 77 -3.57 9.43 -8.44
C TRP A 77 -4.84 9.11 -7.66
N ALA A 78 -4.72 8.23 -6.68
CA ALA A 78 -5.71 8.01 -5.64
C ALA A 78 -4.98 7.69 -4.35
N SER A 79 -5.41 8.28 -3.24
CA SER A 79 -4.84 8.01 -1.93
C SER A 79 -5.93 7.98 -0.88
N MET A 80 -5.84 6.98 -0.01
CA MET A 80 -6.74 6.80 1.13
C MET A 80 -5.95 6.37 2.35
N SER A 81 -6.40 6.81 3.52
CA SER A 81 -5.89 6.40 4.82
C SER A 81 -7.02 5.95 5.75
N ASN A 82 -6.68 5.51 6.94
CA ASN A 82 -7.67 5.25 7.98
C ASN A 82 -7.84 6.50 8.86
N SER A 83 -9.08 6.88 9.17
CA SER A 83 -9.40 8.04 10.01
C SER A 83 -8.84 7.93 11.44
N ASN A 84 -8.55 6.71 11.90
CA ASN A 84 -7.86 6.44 13.15
C ASN A 84 -6.46 5.86 12.90
N SER A 85 -5.65 6.58 12.16
CA SER A 85 -4.30 6.15 11.75
C SER A 85 -3.37 5.83 12.93
N THR A 86 -3.67 6.35 14.13
CA THR A 86 -2.96 6.03 15.37
C THR A 86 -3.14 4.57 15.80
N ILE A 87 -4.23 3.92 15.45
CA ILE A 87 -4.51 2.51 15.81
C ILE A 87 -4.47 1.62 14.58
N ASN A 88 -4.89 2.14 13.44
CA ASN A 88 -4.91 1.40 12.18
C ASN A 88 -4.08 2.14 11.13
N PRO A 89 -2.84 1.72 10.87
CA PRO A 89 -1.92 2.37 9.95
C PRO A 89 -2.26 2.11 8.47
N SER A 90 -3.48 1.67 8.16
CA SER A 90 -3.87 1.39 6.78
C SER A 90 -3.73 2.63 5.90
N ALA A 91 -3.02 2.46 4.80
CA ALA A 91 -2.78 3.47 3.78
C ALA A 91 -2.71 2.83 2.40
N ALA A 92 -3.28 3.50 1.42
CA ALA A 92 -3.22 3.11 0.03
C ALA A 92 -2.90 4.34 -0.82
N VAL A 93 -1.78 4.31 -1.53
CA VAL A 93 -1.39 5.33 -2.50
C VAL A 93 -1.20 4.63 -3.84
N ILE A 94 -1.93 5.06 -4.86
CA ILE A 94 -1.85 4.53 -6.22
C ILE A 94 -1.59 5.69 -7.15
N LEU A 95 -0.58 5.54 -7.99
CA LEU A 95 -0.16 6.54 -8.96
C LEU A 95 -0.15 5.91 -10.36
N LYS A 96 -0.61 6.66 -11.34
CA LYS A 96 -0.24 6.48 -12.73
C LYS A 96 0.64 7.66 -13.11
N VAL A 97 1.86 7.39 -13.53
CA VAL A 97 2.89 8.41 -13.76
C VAL A 97 3.31 8.46 -15.22
N LYS A 98 3.96 9.56 -15.61
CA LYS A 98 4.56 9.69 -16.93
C LYS A 98 5.72 8.71 -17.13
N ASP A 99 6.01 8.42 -18.38
CA ASP A 99 7.12 7.54 -18.74
C ASP A 99 8.44 7.98 -18.10
N GLY A 100 9.10 7.03 -17.43
CA GLY A 100 10.39 7.23 -16.77
C GLY A 100 10.33 7.65 -15.30
N TYR A 101 9.18 8.09 -14.78
CA TYR A 101 9.07 8.55 -13.38
C TYR A 101 8.72 7.44 -12.36
N ALA A 102 8.35 6.24 -12.82
CA ALA A 102 7.85 5.19 -11.92
C ALA A 102 8.86 4.76 -10.84
N GLN A 103 10.14 4.71 -11.15
CA GLN A 103 11.17 4.32 -10.18
C GLN A 103 11.43 5.43 -9.14
N ASP A 104 11.42 6.69 -9.55
CA ASP A 104 11.57 7.82 -8.64
C ASP A 104 10.37 7.90 -7.69
N ALA A 105 9.15 7.75 -8.22
CA ALA A 105 7.94 7.69 -7.41
C ALA A 105 7.97 6.51 -6.41
N ALA A 106 8.42 5.32 -6.83
CA ALA A 106 8.56 4.17 -5.95
C ALA A 106 9.58 4.42 -4.82
N ALA A 107 10.71 5.07 -5.11
CA ALA A 107 11.70 5.42 -4.10
C ALA A 107 11.15 6.41 -3.05
N LEU A 108 10.35 7.40 -3.50
CA LEU A 108 9.69 8.35 -2.61
C LEU A 108 8.64 7.66 -1.72
N LEU A 109 7.83 6.77 -2.28
CA LEU A 109 6.86 5.98 -1.52
C LEU A 109 7.56 5.03 -0.53
N GLN A 110 8.70 4.44 -0.89
CA GLN A 110 9.53 3.64 0.02
C GLN A 110 9.99 4.48 1.22
N THR A 111 10.48 5.71 0.98
CA THR A 111 10.89 6.62 2.06
C THR A 111 9.73 6.95 3.01
N GLY A 112 8.55 7.22 2.49
CA GLY A 112 7.36 7.44 3.32
C GLY A 112 6.93 6.20 4.11
N TYR A 113 7.04 5.01 3.49
CA TYR A 113 6.81 3.74 4.18
C TYR A 113 7.76 3.56 5.38
N GLU A 114 9.05 3.89 5.22
CA GLU A 114 10.04 3.77 6.29
C GLU A 114 9.70 4.64 7.51
N GLN A 115 9.12 5.83 7.28
CA GLN A 115 8.62 6.69 8.35
C GLN A 115 7.43 6.03 9.08
N ILE A 116 6.47 5.46 8.33
CA ILE A 116 5.32 4.74 8.91
C ILE A 116 5.81 3.53 9.71
N LEU A 117 6.77 2.76 9.17
CA LEU A 117 7.34 1.60 9.84
C LEU A 117 8.05 1.99 11.14
N SER A 118 8.88 3.04 11.12
CA SER A 118 9.56 3.55 12.30
C SER A 118 8.57 3.94 13.40
N TYR A 119 7.51 4.66 13.03
CA TYR A 119 6.45 5.03 13.95
C TYR A 119 5.70 3.81 14.52
N SER A 120 5.39 2.82 13.67
CA SER A 120 4.72 1.59 14.10
C SER A 120 5.58 0.73 15.02
N ARG A 121 6.89 0.70 14.82
CA ARG A 121 7.84 0.05 15.72
C ARG A 121 7.88 0.73 17.09
N MET A 122 7.91 2.07 17.11
CA MET A 122 7.96 2.86 18.34
C MET A 122 6.71 2.68 19.21
N TYR A 123 5.53 2.63 18.61
CA TYR A 123 4.25 2.63 19.31
C TYR A 123 3.51 1.29 19.24
N ASN A 124 4.11 0.26 18.65
CA ASN A 124 3.52 -1.07 18.43
C ASN A 124 2.11 -1.03 17.81
N MET A 125 1.95 -0.22 16.77
CA MET A 125 0.65 0.03 16.14
C MET A 125 0.47 -0.85 14.93
N ASP A 126 -0.21 -2.00 15.12
CA ASP A 126 -0.44 -3.01 14.08
C ASP A 126 0.82 -3.27 13.23
N LEU A 127 1.97 -3.41 13.91
CA LEU A 127 3.28 -3.55 13.29
C LEU A 127 3.30 -4.68 12.28
N GLN A 128 2.62 -5.79 12.58
CA GLN A 128 2.60 -6.94 11.69
C GLN A 128 1.94 -6.63 10.34
N LYS A 129 0.91 -5.78 10.30
CA LYS A 129 0.32 -5.28 9.05
C LYS A 129 1.31 -4.40 8.28
N VAL A 130 1.99 -3.47 8.97
CA VAL A 130 2.98 -2.58 8.33
C VAL A 130 4.15 -3.37 7.74
N LEU A 131 4.60 -4.44 8.42
CA LEU A 131 5.62 -5.35 7.90
C LEU A 131 5.16 -6.13 6.66
N GLN A 132 3.86 -6.19 6.39
CA GLN A 132 3.28 -6.81 5.19
C GLN A 132 2.90 -5.79 4.11
N ALA A 133 3.43 -4.57 4.17
CA ALA A 133 3.22 -3.57 3.13
C ALA A 133 3.63 -4.06 1.74
N ARG A 134 3.01 -3.50 0.71
CA ARG A 134 3.27 -3.79 -0.70
C ARG A 134 3.69 -2.51 -1.42
N LEU A 135 4.80 -2.58 -2.12
CA LEU A 135 5.23 -1.57 -3.09
C LEU A 135 5.28 -2.22 -4.46
N PHE A 136 4.29 -1.91 -5.29
CA PHE A 136 4.17 -2.46 -6.63
C PHE A 136 4.60 -1.45 -7.68
N VAL A 137 5.32 -1.93 -8.71
CA VAL A 137 5.66 -1.15 -9.90
C VAL A 137 5.32 -1.97 -11.13
N ASN A 138 4.29 -1.56 -11.89
CA ASN A 138 3.84 -2.24 -13.09
C ASN A 138 3.73 -1.23 -14.25
N GLY A 139 4.79 -1.12 -15.05
CA GLY A 139 4.91 -0.08 -16.07
C GLY A 139 4.86 1.31 -15.43
N ASN A 140 3.90 2.14 -15.81
CA ASN A 140 3.69 3.49 -15.29
C ASN A 140 2.82 3.54 -14.03
N TYR A 141 2.46 2.40 -13.46
CA TYR A 141 1.70 2.34 -12.22
C TYR A 141 2.61 2.02 -11.05
N VAL A 142 2.47 2.81 -10.00
CA VAL A 142 3.18 2.63 -8.73
C VAL A 142 2.16 2.64 -7.60
N ALA A 143 2.27 1.71 -6.66
CA ALA A 143 1.36 1.68 -5.52
C ALA A 143 2.10 1.30 -4.24
N LEU A 144 1.85 2.05 -3.17
CA LEU A 144 2.16 1.66 -1.80
C LEU A 144 0.85 1.29 -1.10
N LEU A 145 0.76 0.06 -0.62
CA LEU A 145 -0.44 -0.49 0.01
C LEU A 145 -0.08 -1.09 1.36
N ILE A 146 -0.61 -0.50 2.44
CA ILE A 146 -0.59 -1.03 3.80
C ILE A 146 -2.04 -1.38 4.11
N LEU A 147 -2.48 -2.55 3.70
CA LEU A 147 -3.88 -2.99 3.75
C LEU A 147 -4.02 -4.32 4.49
N GLY A 148 -5.22 -4.60 4.94
CA GLY A 148 -5.61 -5.79 5.67
C GLY A 148 -6.57 -5.44 6.80
N ALA A 149 -7.43 -6.37 7.19
CA ALA A 149 -8.22 -6.24 8.39
C ALA A 149 -7.31 -6.15 9.64
N GLN A 150 -7.82 -5.57 10.71
CA GLN A 150 -7.11 -5.60 11.99
C GLN A 150 -7.19 -6.99 12.59
N GLY A 151 -6.03 -7.51 13.00
CA GLY A 151 -5.94 -8.75 13.75
C GLY A 151 -6.36 -8.59 15.20
N ASP A 152 -6.34 -9.71 15.92
CA ASP A 152 -6.51 -9.72 17.37
C ASP A 152 -5.22 -9.20 18.03
N TRP A 153 -5.29 -8.01 18.62
CA TRP A 153 -4.15 -7.37 19.29
C TRP A 153 -3.70 -8.09 20.58
N GLU A 154 -4.54 -8.95 21.14
CA GLU A 154 -4.20 -9.79 22.30
C GLU A 154 -3.51 -11.10 21.90
N ALA A 155 -3.50 -11.44 20.59
CA ALA A 155 -2.85 -12.64 20.09
C ALA A 155 -1.32 -12.50 20.14
N SER A 156 -0.62 -13.65 20.13
CA SER A 156 0.85 -13.63 20.04
C SER A 156 1.33 -13.04 18.71
N ASP A 157 2.55 -12.49 18.68
CA ASP A 157 3.17 -11.92 17.48
C ASP A 157 3.17 -12.90 16.30
N GLU A 158 3.38 -14.19 16.55
CA GLU A 158 3.34 -15.22 15.50
C GLU A 158 1.95 -15.35 14.88
N VAL A 159 0.89 -15.29 15.69
CA VAL A 159 -0.50 -15.36 15.21
C VAL A 159 -0.85 -14.10 14.45
N GLN A 160 -0.45 -12.93 14.95
CA GLN A 160 -0.66 -11.65 14.27
C GLN A 160 0.09 -11.60 12.94
N ALA A 161 1.36 -12.04 12.88
CA ALA A 161 2.17 -12.07 11.68
C ALA A 161 1.56 -12.99 10.61
N LYS A 162 1.07 -14.17 11.01
CA LYS A 162 0.39 -15.09 10.10
C LYS A 162 -0.88 -14.48 9.55
N PHE A 163 -1.71 -13.87 10.41
CA PHE A 163 -2.92 -13.19 9.99
C PHE A 163 -2.62 -12.06 9.00
N ALA A 164 -1.65 -11.21 9.30
CA ALA A 164 -1.25 -10.10 8.43
C ALA A 164 -0.75 -10.61 7.06
N ALA A 165 -0.02 -11.73 7.02
CA ALA A 165 0.44 -12.34 5.78
C ALA A 165 -0.73 -12.90 4.94
N GLU A 166 -1.75 -13.48 5.58
CA GLU A 166 -2.97 -13.96 4.90
C GLU A 166 -3.77 -12.78 4.32
N GLU A 167 -3.85 -11.65 5.05
CA GLU A 167 -4.50 -10.43 4.58
C GLU A 167 -3.74 -9.82 3.37
N ALA A 168 -2.42 -9.74 3.46
CA ALA A 168 -1.59 -9.24 2.37
C ALA A 168 -1.69 -10.10 1.09
N ALA A 169 -1.83 -11.41 1.24
CA ALA A 169 -2.05 -12.30 0.09
C ALA A 169 -3.35 -11.98 -0.68
N LYS A 170 -4.38 -11.45 -0.01
CA LYS A 170 -5.60 -10.97 -0.69
C LYS A 170 -5.30 -9.74 -1.55
N VAL A 171 -4.45 -8.84 -1.06
CA VAL A 171 -3.99 -7.66 -1.82
C VAL A 171 -3.23 -8.11 -3.07
N ASP A 172 -2.29 -9.05 -2.91
CA ASP A 172 -1.51 -9.63 -4.02
C ASP A 172 -2.44 -10.25 -5.08
N ALA A 173 -3.48 -10.96 -4.65
CA ALA A 173 -4.45 -11.58 -5.56
C ALA A 173 -5.25 -10.57 -6.37
N VAL A 174 -5.70 -9.46 -5.75
CA VAL A 174 -6.42 -8.39 -6.46
C VAL A 174 -5.48 -7.67 -7.43
N TRP A 175 -4.28 -7.30 -6.98
CA TRP A 175 -3.31 -6.60 -7.81
C TRP A 175 -2.87 -7.43 -9.02
N SER A 176 -2.53 -8.71 -8.81
CA SER A 176 -2.18 -9.61 -9.90
C SER A 176 -3.35 -9.86 -10.86
N GLY A 177 -4.58 -9.78 -10.39
CA GLY A 177 -5.78 -9.84 -11.23
C GLY A 177 -5.89 -8.67 -12.21
N ILE A 178 -5.34 -7.50 -11.86
CA ILE A 178 -5.31 -6.29 -12.71
C ILE A 178 -4.08 -6.30 -13.64
N PHE A 179 -2.90 -6.57 -13.09
CA PHE A 179 -1.61 -6.37 -13.77
C PHE A 179 -0.94 -7.66 -14.24
N GLY A 180 -1.46 -8.82 -13.88
CA GLY A 180 -0.88 -10.14 -14.21
C GLY A 180 0.28 -10.56 -13.31
N SER A 181 0.80 -9.65 -12.45
CA SER A 181 1.81 -9.95 -11.42
C SER A 181 1.62 -9.04 -10.21
N ALA A 182 2.14 -9.47 -9.06
CA ALA A 182 2.17 -8.73 -7.80
C ALA A 182 3.57 -8.82 -7.18
N ASP A 183 4.57 -8.42 -7.96
CA ASP A 183 5.97 -8.43 -7.52
C ASP A 183 6.19 -7.30 -6.51
N ASN A 184 6.31 -7.66 -5.22
CA ASN A 184 6.51 -6.69 -4.15
C ASN A 184 7.98 -6.25 -4.09
N SER A 185 8.22 -4.96 -4.25
CA SER A 185 9.55 -4.35 -4.21
C SER A 185 9.85 -3.63 -2.89
N ILE A 186 8.95 -3.75 -1.88
CA ILE A 186 9.16 -3.11 -0.57
C ILE A 186 10.46 -3.60 0.08
N THR A 187 11.24 -2.66 0.60
CA THR A 187 12.40 -2.97 1.42
C THR A 187 12.05 -2.68 2.88
N ILE A 188 12.24 -3.67 3.74
CA ILE A 188 12.02 -3.52 5.18
C ILE A 188 13.37 -3.31 5.84
N PRO A 189 13.69 -2.08 6.34
CA PRO A 189 14.92 -1.82 7.08
C PRO A 189 15.00 -2.70 8.33
N GLU A 190 16.22 -3.13 8.66
CA GLU A 190 16.47 -3.81 9.93
C GLU A 190 16.09 -2.91 11.11
N ASP A 191 15.63 -3.51 12.19
CA ASP A 191 15.38 -2.79 13.44
C ASP A 191 16.72 -2.65 14.17
N ASP A 192 17.33 -1.49 14.08
CA ASP A 192 18.61 -1.17 14.76
C ASP A 192 18.41 -0.73 16.22
N GLY A 193 17.17 -0.79 16.71
CA GLY A 193 16.81 -0.38 18.07
C GLY A 193 16.84 1.14 18.28
N SER A 194 17.18 1.94 17.26
CA SER A 194 17.24 3.41 17.37
C SER A 194 15.85 4.02 17.55
N SER A 195 14.80 3.32 17.13
CA SER A 195 13.41 3.74 17.31
C SER A 195 12.99 3.89 18.78
N ASN A 196 13.70 3.23 19.72
CA ASN A 196 13.42 3.31 21.15
C ASN A 196 14.23 4.39 21.89
N ASN A 197 15.26 4.98 21.28
CA ASN A 197 16.19 5.87 21.97
C ASN A 197 15.89 7.38 21.79
N GLY A 198 14.92 7.76 20.96
CA GLY A 198 14.72 9.17 20.58
C GLY A 198 13.89 10.02 21.55
N PHE A 199 13.14 9.45 22.52
CA PHE A 199 12.21 10.23 23.33
C PHE A 199 12.46 10.20 24.84
N PHE A 200 13.36 9.36 25.35
CA PHE A 200 13.66 9.26 26.79
C PHE A 200 15.12 9.49 27.17
N ASP A 201 15.96 9.93 26.26
CA ASP A 201 17.25 10.52 26.63
C ASP A 201 17.04 12.00 26.98
N MET A 202 16.21 12.27 27.96
CA MET A 202 16.42 13.43 28.81
C MET A 202 17.64 13.08 29.64
N GLY A 203 18.81 13.50 29.15
CA GLY A 203 20.04 13.37 29.89
C GLY A 203 19.82 13.71 31.34
N ASP A 204 20.38 12.88 32.22
CA ASP A 204 20.63 13.23 33.62
C ASP A 204 21.54 14.47 33.63
N ASP A 205 21.01 15.61 33.20
CA ASP A 205 21.59 16.91 33.53
C ASP A 205 21.39 17.06 35.05
N GLU A 206 22.45 16.67 35.75
CA GLU A 206 22.65 17.03 37.17
C GLU A 206 22.18 18.47 37.38
N LEU A 207 21.06 18.63 38.09
CA LEU A 207 20.63 19.92 38.57
C LEU A 207 21.79 20.48 39.39
N PRO A 208 22.34 21.66 39.09
CA PRO A 208 23.38 22.23 39.91
C PRO A 208 22.85 22.41 41.33
N ASP A 209 23.57 21.83 42.28
CA ASP A 209 23.31 22.01 43.72
C ASP A 209 23.19 23.51 44.03
N GLY A 210 21.94 24.01 44.06
CA GLY A 210 21.62 25.34 44.45
C GLY A 210 21.68 25.43 45.99
N GLU A 211 22.79 25.96 46.53
CA GLU A 211 22.88 26.42 47.91
C GLU A 211 21.64 27.27 48.25
N ILE A 212 20.82 26.76 49.14
CA ILE A 212 19.74 27.53 49.76
C ILE A 212 20.39 28.46 50.75
N MET A 213 20.69 29.71 50.38
CA MET A 213 21.06 30.78 51.27
C MET A 213 19.82 31.18 52.09
N ILE A 214 19.74 30.67 53.31
CA ILE A 214 18.78 31.17 54.32
C ILE A 214 19.37 32.46 54.87
N GLY A 215 18.92 33.61 54.34
CA GLY A 215 19.21 34.94 54.90
C GLY A 215 18.31 35.21 56.09
N GLY A 216 18.91 35.61 57.16
CA GLY A 216 18.29 35.99 58.43
C GLY A 216 17.54 37.33 58.43
#